data_df19526f3d534397a3dc28b20944c22a
#
_entry.id   df19526f3d534397a3dc28b20944c22a
#
_cell.length_a   1.000
_cell.length_b   1.000
_cell.length_c   1.000
_cell.angle_alpha   90.00
_cell.angle_beta   90.00
_cell.angle_gamma   90.00
#
_symmetry.space_group_name_H-M   'P 1'
#
loop_
_entity.id
_entity.type
_entity.pdbx_description
1 polymer ?
#
loop_
_entity_poly.entity_id
_entity_poly.type
_entity_poly.pdbx_seq_one_letter_code
_entity_poly.pdbx_strand_id
1 'polypeptide(L)'
;MALSQEEFRVELLGLLEDREQREGHPFYNLFFSGELGMEELRAYYRYLYHTCTNFVRLVSLAHALAEHRDARLMMATNFIDEYAHGEAGMDHPKLAMHVGLQLGLTEEEIENAPPPEGIPEQWARIRAVASKSFVSALAVMLVIESDLPKRHKRMREALMTHYGIGEAHLEYYRQHMEGGGV
;
A
#
# COMPACT_ATOMS: atom_id res chain seq x y z
N MET A 1 -27.17 -13.91 -16.03
CA MET A 1 -27.43 -14.42 -14.64
C MET A 1 -26.44 -13.75 -13.72
N ALA A 2 -26.81 -13.48 -12.47
CA ALA A 2 -25.83 -13.04 -11.49
C ALA A 2 -24.89 -14.21 -11.17
N LEU A 3 -23.60 -13.93 -10.99
CA LEU A 3 -22.60 -14.92 -10.57
C LEU A 3 -22.92 -15.39 -9.15
N SER A 4 -22.63 -16.64 -8.86
CA SER A 4 -22.55 -17.11 -7.48
C SER A 4 -21.35 -16.43 -6.77
N GLN A 5 -21.31 -16.51 -5.46
CA GLN A 5 -20.20 -15.95 -4.68
C GLN A 5 -18.85 -16.54 -5.09
N GLU A 6 -18.79 -17.84 -5.35
CA GLU A 6 -17.56 -18.52 -5.76
C GLU A 6 -17.14 -18.15 -7.20
N GLU A 7 -18.10 -18.09 -8.15
CA GLU A 7 -17.82 -17.64 -9.52
C GLU A 7 -17.31 -16.20 -9.51
N PHE A 8 -17.91 -15.31 -8.72
CA PHE A 8 -17.44 -13.91 -8.58
C PHE A 8 -16.02 -13.85 -8.02
N ARG A 9 -15.72 -14.66 -7.00
CA ARG A 9 -14.38 -14.75 -6.40
C ARG A 9 -13.36 -15.21 -7.42
N VAL A 10 -13.66 -16.27 -8.16
CA VAL A 10 -12.75 -16.80 -9.22
C VAL A 10 -12.49 -15.77 -10.30
N GLU A 11 -13.54 -15.10 -10.80
CA GLU A 11 -13.37 -14.04 -11.80
C GLU A 11 -12.53 -12.87 -11.27
N LEU A 12 -12.80 -12.44 -10.03
CA LEU A 12 -12.07 -11.34 -9.39
C LEU A 12 -10.58 -11.68 -9.22
N LEU A 13 -10.27 -12.88 -8.74
CA LEU A 13 -8.88 -13.36 -8.61
C LEU A 13 -8.19 -13.48 -9.97
N GLY A 14 -8.90 -13.99 -10.99
CA GLY A 14 -8.37 -14.05 -12.36
C GLY A 14 -7.97 -12.68 -12.92
N LEU A 15 -8.74 -11.63 -12.61
CA LEU A 15 -8.38 -10.25 -12.96
C LEU A 15 -7.13 -9.75 -12.22
N LEU A 16 -6.79 -10.36 -11.09
CA LEU A 16 -5.61 -10.00 -10.31
C LEU A 16 -4.36 -10.77 -10.76
N GLU A 17 -4.52 -11.99 -11.26
CA GLU A 17 -3.40 -12.83 -11.78
C GLU A 17 -2.72 -12.19 -13.00
N ASP A 18 -3.46 -11.53 -13.90
CA ASP A 18 -2.89 -10.75 -15.01
C ASP A 18 -1.97 -9.61 -14.54
N ARG A 19 -1.94 -9.32 -13.24
CA ARG A 19 -1.08 -8.31 -12.63
C ARG A 19 0.33 -8.82 -12.30
N GLU A 20 0.62 -10.09 -12.42
CA GLU A 20 2.00 -10.61 -12.37
C GLU A 20 2.90 -9.93 -13.40
N GLN A 21 2.33 -9.33 -14.44
CA GLN A 21 3.04 -8.42 -15.34
C GLN A 21 3.70 -7.22 -14.62
N ARG A 22 3.28 -6.87 -13.40
CA ARG A 22 3.95 -5.84 -12.58
C ARG A 22 5.33 -6.30 -12.10
N GLU A 23 5.59 -7.59 -12.00
CA GLU A 23 6.92 -8.11 -11.67
C GLU A 23 7.97 -7.72 -12.72
N GLY A 24 7.54 -7.43 -13.95
CA GLY A 24 8.38 -6.91 -15.03
C GLY A 24 8.52 -5.39 -15.07
N HIS A 25 7.95 -4.64 -14.11
CA HIS A 25 8.05 -3.20 -14.13
C HIS A 25 9.51 -2.75 -13.93
N PRO A 26 10.07 -1.89 -14.81
CA PRO A 26 11.50 -1.53 -14.78
C PRO A 26 11.97 -1.02 -13.41
N PHE A 27 11.16 -0.21 -12.74
CA PHE A 27 11.48 0.28 -11.39
C PHE A 27 11.69 -0.86 -10.39
N TYR A 28 10.79 -1.84 -10.34
CA TYR A 28 10.93 -2.96 -9.39
C TYR A 28 12.08 -3.89 -9.75
N ASN A 29 12.37 -4.07 -11.05
CA ASN A 29 13.53 -4.85 -11.47
C ASN A 29 14.84 -4.22 -10.97
N LEU A 30 15.00 -2.91 -11.17
CA LEU A 30 16.17 -2.15 -10.64
C LEU A 30 16.21 -2.16 -9.10
N PHE A 31 15.06 -2.05 -8.45
CA PHE A 31 14.98 -2.10 -6.99
C PHE A 31 15.45 -3.46 -6.46
N PHE A 32 14.93 -4.55 -7.02
CA PHE A 32 15.23 -5.91 -6.56
C PHE A 32 16.65 -6.37 -6.88
N SER A 33 17.25 -5.86 -7.96
CA SER A 33 18.65 -6.14 -8.31
C SER A 33 19.66 -5.27 -7.56
N GLY A 34 19.20 -4.24 -6.85
CA GLY A 34 20.08 -3.27 -6.18
C GLY A 34 20.70 -2.23 -7.13
N GLU A 35 20.18 -2.14 -8.35
CA GLU A 35 20.68 -1.21 -9.37
C GLU A 35 19.91 0.13 -9.36
N LEU A 36 18.87 0.28 -8.52
CA LEU A 36 18.17 1.54 -8.37
C LEU A 36 19.10 2.55 -7.67
N GLY A 37 19.23 3.74 -8.27
CA GLY A 37 20.06 4.79 -7.69
C GLY A 37 19.52 5.29 -6.35
N MET A 38 20.40 5.82 -5.52
CA MET A 38 20.04 6.28 -4.16
C MET A 38 19.02 7.43 -4.19
N GLU A 39 19.08 8.32 -5.17
CA GLU A 39 18.13 9.45 -5.29
C GLU A 39 16.75 8.96 -5.73
N GLU A 40 16.67 7.98 -6.64
CA GLU A 40 15.42 7.35 -7.04
C GLU A 40 14.79 6.59 -5.88
N LEU A 41 15.62 5.93 -5.05
CA LEU A 41 15.17 5.25 -3.85
C LEU A 41 14.61 6.24 -2.82
N ARG A 42 15.30 7.36 -2.58
CA ARG A 42 14.81 8.45 -1.73
C ARG A 42 13.50 9.04 -2.25
N ALA A 43 13.39 9.28 -3.56
CA ALA A 43 12.16 9.78 -4.18
C ALA A 43 10.99 8.83 -3.96
N TYR A 44 11.23 7.51 -4.09
CA TYR A 44 10.22 6.49 -3.79
C TYR A 44 9.73 6.57 -2.33
N TYR A 45 10.62 6.71 -1.34
CA TYR A 45 10.23 6.76 0.07
C TYR A 45 9.56 8.07 0.48
N ARG A 46 9.90 9.20 -0.16
CA ARG A 46 9.10 10.44 -0.02
C ARG A 46 7.66 10.21 -0.48
N TYR A 47 7.49 9.50 -1.59
CA TYR A 47 6.16 9.21 -2.14
C TYR A 47 5.38 8.14 -1.36
N LEU A 48 6.05 7.12 -0.83
CA LEU A 48 5.42 5.99 -0.14
C LEU A 48 4.58 6.46 1.06
N TYR A 49 5.10 7.38 1.86
CA TYR A 49 4.37 8.01 2.98
C TYR A 49 3.01 8.59 2.53
N HIS A 50 3.01 9.34 1.43
CA HIS A 50 1.78 9.93 0.89
C HIS A 50 0.83 8.87 0.32
N THR A 51 1.36 7.78 -0.21
CA THR A 51 0.59 6.63 -0.66
C THR A 51 -0.14 5.97 0.51
N CYS A 52 0.55 5.67 1.61
CA CYS A 52 -0.04 5.12 2.82
C CYS A 52 -1.11 6.07 3.39
N THR A 53 -0.82 7.37 3.49
CA THR A 53 -1.79 8.38 3.95
C THR A 53 -3.05 8.42 3.07
N ASN A 54 -2.92 8.29 1.75
CA ASN A 54 -4.07 8.24 0.85
C ASN A 54 -4.85 6.92 0.97
N PHE A 55 -4.17 5.81 1.26
CA PHE A 55 -4.81 4.53 1.50
C PHE A 55 -5.68 4.56 2.76
N VAL A 56 -5.19 5.09 3.87
CA VAL A 56 -5.98 5.28 5.09
C VAL A 56 -7.25 6.11 4.84
N ARG A 57 -7.17 7.14 3.98
CA ARG A 57 -8.36 7.90 3.55
C ARG A 57 -9.33 7.07 2.73
N LEU A 58 -8.83 6.12 1.95
CA LEU A 58 -9.67 5.19 1.19
C LEU A 58 -10.41 4.22 2.11
N VAL A 59 -9.75 3.71 3.17
CA VAL A 59 -10.38 2.90 4.23
C VAL A 59 -11.51 3.68 4.89
N SER A 60 -11.26 4.96 5.24
CA SER A 60 -12.29 5.86 5.82
C SER A 60 -13.49 6.05 4.88
N LEU A 61 -13.24 6.20 3.58
CA LEU A 61 -14.30 6.30 2.57
C LEU A 61 -15.11 5.01 2.48
N ALA A 62 -14.46 3.84 2.46
CA ALA A 62 -15.13 2.55 2.45
C ALA A 62 -16.02 2.37 3.69
N HIS A 63 -15.53 2.73 4.88
CA HIS A 63 -16.34 2.74 6.11
C HIS A 63 -17.59 3.62 5.97
N ALA A 64 -17.44 4.84 5.45
CA ALA A 64 -18.56 5.77 5.27
C ALA A 64 -19.63 5.27 4.27
N LEU A 65 -19.22 4.47 3.27
CA LEU A 65 -20.10 3.88 2.26
C LEU A 65 -20.75 2.56 2.69
N ALA A 66 -20.31 1.97 3.79
CA ALA A 66 -20.82 0.68 4.24
C ALA A 66 -22.21 0.81 4.88
N GLU A 67 -23.25 0.27 4.23
CA GLU A 67 -24.64 0.34 4.73
C GLU A 67 -24.89 -0.68 5.85
N HIS A 68 -24.28 -1.86 5.78
CA HIS A 68 -24.46 -2.93 6.76
C HIS A 68 -23.54 -2.75 7.96
N ARG A 69 -24.07 -3.05 9.16
CA ARG A 69 -23.33 -2.94 10.42
C ARG A 69 -22.01 -3.72 10.41
N ASP A 70 -22.03 -4.96 9.92
CA ASP A 70 -20.86 -5.83 9.95
C ASP A 70 -19.77 -5.35 8.99
N ALA A 71 -20.15 -4.80 7.83
CA ALA A 71 -19.24 -4.14 6.91
C ALA A 71 -18.58 -2.90 7.55
N ARG A 72 -19.37 -2.09 8.29
CA ARG A 72 -18.80 -0.96 9.04
C ARG A 72 -17.83 -1.40 10.12
N LEU A 73 -18.16 -2.46 10.86
CA LEU A 73 -17.24 -2.99 11.89
C LEU A 73 -15.94 -3.50 11.27
N MET A 74 -16.02 -4.22 10.16
CA MET A 74 -14.84 -4.67 9.42
C MET A 74 -13.96 -3.49 8.99
N MET A 75 -14.53 -2.46 8.41
CA MET A 75 -13.78 -1.27 8.01
C MET A 75 -13.24 -0.46 9.19
N ALA A 76 -13.97 -0.41 10.31
CA ALA A 76 -13.49 0.23 11.53
C ALA A 76 -12.28 -0.49 12.12
N THR A 77 -12.29 -1.83 12.12
CA THR A 77 -11.14 -2.64 12.55
C THR A 77 -9.94 -2.33 11.64
N ASN A 78 -10.11 -2.42 10.33
CA ASN A 78 -9.05 -2.11 9.36
C ASN A 78 -8.48 -0.69 9.56
N PHE A 79 -9.36 0.31 9.79
CA PHE A 79 -8.93 1.67 10.06
C PHE A 79 -8.11 1.80 11.35
N ILE A 80 -8.50 1.08 12.40
CA ILE A 80 -7.76 1.05 13.68
C ILE A 80 -6.40 0.39 13.49
N ASP A 81 -6.33 -0.70 12.71
CA ASP A 81 -5.08 -1.39 12.39
C ASP A 81 -4.12 -0.48 11.61
N GLU A 82 -4.62 0.30 10.62
CA GLU A 82 -3.82 1.30 9.89
C GLU A 82 -3.18 2.37 10.79
N TYR A 83 -3.83 2.68 11.92
CA TYR A 83 -3.32 3.60 12.93
C TYR A 83 -2.68 2.88 14.14
N ALA A 84 -2.32 1.61 14.01
CA ALA A 84 -1.68 0.80 15.05
C ALA A 84 -2.34 0.96 16.44
N HIS A 85 -3.69 0.95 16.48
CA HIS A 85 -4.47 1.15 17.71
C HIS A 85 -4.12 2.45 18.48
N GLY A 86 -3.53 3.44 17.81
CA GLY A 86 -3.08 4.70 18.39
C GLY A 86 -1.70 4.65 19.01
N GLU A 87 -0.92 3.60 18.77
CA GLU A 87 0.48 3.52 19.19
C GLU A 87 1.32 4.51 18.38
N ALA A 88 1.93 5.46 19.07
CA ALA A 88 2.64 6.56 18.44
C ALA A 88 3.82 6.09 17.58
N GLY A 89 3.85 6.50 16.32
CA GLY A 89 4.93 6.17 15.38
C GLY A 89 4.85 4.77 14.78
N MET A 90 3.80 3.99 15.10
CA MET A 90 3.59 2.63 14.60
C MET A 90 2.50 2.56 13.53
N ASP A 91 1.82 3.67 13.22
CA ASP A 91 0.89 3.72 12.10
C ASP A 91 1.59 3.50 10.75
N HIS A 92 0.88 2.90 9.79
CA HIS A 92 1.46 2.53 8.49
C HIS A 92 2.17 3.69 7.77
N PRO A 93 1.65 4.93 7.72
CA PRO A 93 2.39 6.06 7.17
C PRO A 93 3.73 6.32 7.88
N LYS A 94 3.78 6.28 9.21
CA LYS A 94 5.03 6.48 9.97
C LYS A 94 5.99 5.31 9.80
N LEU A 95 5.51 4.07 9.81
CA LEU A 95 6.35 2.90 9.51
C LEU A 95 6.96 2.98 8.10
N ALA A 96 6.22 3.44 7.11
CA ALA A 96 6.73 3.66 5.75
C ALA A 96 7.85 4.71 5.71
N MET A 97 7.88 5.68 6.64
CA MET A 97 8.95 6.67 6.77
C MET A 97 10.27 6.06 7.23
N HIS A 98 10.26 5.02 8.04
CA HIS A 98 11.46 4.52 8.73
C HIS A 98 12.60 4.22 7.74
N VAL A 99 12.30 3.65 6.58
CA VAL A 99 13.32 3.41 5.55
C VAL A 99 13.84 4.72 4.96
N GLY A 100 12.96 5.68 4.70
CA GLY A 100 13.35 7.02 4.21
C GLY A 100 14.32 7.72 5.16
N LEU A 101 14.07 7.63 6.48
CA LEU A 101 14.97 8.16 7.51
C LEU A 101 16.34 7.47 7.48
N GLN A 102 16.38 6.15 7.27
CA GLN A 102 17.65 5.40 7.14
C GLN A 102 18.42 5.77 5.85
N LEU A 103 17.72 6.24 4.82
CA LEU A 103 18.32 6.75 3.60
C LEU A 103 18.78 8.21 3.71
N GLY A 104 18.69 8.80 4.91
CA GLY A 104 19.16 10.15 5.22
C GLY A 104 18.13 11.26 4.90
N LEU A 105 16.87 10.92 4.71
CA LEU A 105 15.77 11.90 4.64
C LEU A 105 15.37 12.34 6.05
N THR A 106 14.84 13.54 6.18
CA THR A 106 14.19 14.01 7.41
C THR A 106 12.67 13.78 7.34
N GLU A 107 11.99 13.76 8.49
CA GLU A 107 10.52 13.71 8.51
C GLU A 107 9.90 14.87 7.74
N GLU A 108 10.44 16.08 7.90
CA GLU A 108 9.98 17.27 7.20
C GLU A 108 10.10 17.13 5.68
N GLU A 109 11.19 16.58 5.17
CA GLU A 109 11.39 16.31 3.75
C GLU A 109 10.40 15.28 3.19
N ILE A 110 10.02 14.29 4.00
CA ILE A 110 9.04 13.26 3.60
C ILE A 110 7.63 13.84 3.64
N GLU A 111 7.23 14.48 4.74
CA GLU A 111 5.87 14.99 4.94
C GLU A 111 5.51 16.13 3.97
N ASN A 112 6.48 17.00 3.64
CA ASN A 112 6.28 18.15 2.77
C ASN A 112 6.71 17.91 1.32
N ALA A 113 7.11 16.68 0.95
CA ALA A 113 7.49 16.36 -0.42
C ALA A 113 6.31 16.63 -1.37
N PRO A 114 6.52 17.36 -2.47
CA PRO A 114 5.49 17.49 -3.49
C PRO A 114 5.25 16.10 -4.11
N PRO A 115 3.98 15.74 -4.38
CA PRO A 115 3.69 14.49 -5.06
C PRO A 115 4.31 14.48 -6.46
N PRO A 116 4.85 13.34 -6.91
CA PRO A 116 5.32 13.21 -8.29
C PRO A 116 4.23 13.54 -9.31
N GLU A 117 4.64 13.97 -10.50
CA GLU A 117 3.72 14.27 -11.60
C GLU A 117 2.79 13.08 -11.90
N GLY A 118 1.53 13.34 -12.15
CA GLY A 118 0.49 12.35 -12.44
C GLY A 118 -0.09 11.63 -11.21
N ILE A 119 0.56 11.71 -10.05
CA ILE A 119 0.09 11.03 -8.83
C ILE A 119 -1.18 11.66 -8.26
N PRO A 120 -1.33 12.99 -8.18
CA PRO A 120 -2.59 13.60 -7.75
C PRO A 120 -3.77 13.16 -8.61
N GLU A 121 -3.61 13.12 -9.92
CA GLU A 121 -4.60 12.68 -10.89
C GLU A 121 -4.94 11.19 -10.73
N GLN A 122 -3.92 10.36 -10.50
CA GLN A 122 -4.11 8.93 -10.22
C GLN A 122 -4.98 8.73 -8.98
N TRP A 123 -4.65 9.38 -7.86
CA TRP A 123 -5.44 9.29 -6.64
C TRP A 123 -6.84 9.91 -6.78
N ALA A 124 -7.01 10.95 -7.59
CA ALA A 124 -8.32 11.49 -7.91
C ALA A 124 -9.19 10.47 -8.65
N ARG A 125 -8.63 9.74 -9.63
CA ARG A 125 -9.32 8.64 -10.34
C ARG A 125 -9.65 7.47 -9.42
N ILE A 126 -8.72 7.05 -8.56
CA ILE A 126 -8.93 6.01 -7.55
C ILE A 126 -10.11 6.38 -6.66
N ARG A 127 -10.12 7.58 -6.10
CA ARG A 127 -11.23 8.07 -5.27
C ARG A 127 -12.56 8.17 -6.03
N ALA A 128 -12.52 8.62 -7.28
CA ALA A 128 -13.72 8.70 -8.11
C ALA A 128 -14.36 7.33 -8.39
N VAL A 129 -13.55 6.27 -8.53
CA VAL A 129 -14.04 4.90 -8.65
C VAL A 129 -14.56 4.39 -7.30
N ALA A 130 -13.76 4.54 -6.24
CA ALA A 130 -14.10 4.05 -4.91
C ALA A 130 -15.37 4.67 -4.34
N SER A 131 -15.62 5.97 -4.60
CA SER A 131 -16.80 6.68 -4.07
C SER A 131 -18.14 6.28 -4.71
N LYS A 132 -18.13 5.42 -5.73
CA LYS A 132 -19.39 4.96 -6.37
C LYS A 132 -20.22 4.04 -5.48
N SER A 133 -19.59 3.20 -4.68
CA SER A 133 -20.24 2.27 -3.75
C SER A 133 -19.22 1.65 -2.79
N PHE A 134 -19.72 1.02 -1.72
CA PHE A 134 -18.89 0.23 -0.82
C PHE A 134 -18.13 -0.90 -1.57
N VAL A 135 -18.81 -1.62 -2.46
CA VAL A 135 -18.19 -2.69 -3.27
C VAL A 135 -17.09 -2.14 -4.16
N SER A 136 -17.29 -0.96 -4.77
CA SER A 136 -16.27 -0.30 -5.58
C SER A 136 -15.04 0.10 -4.73
N ALA A 137 -15.25 0.57 -3.51
CA ALA A 137 -14.17 0.89 -2.58
C ALA A 137 -13.37 -0.35 -2.20
N LEU A 138 -14.05 -1.46 -1.84
CA LEU A 138 -13.39 -2.73 -1.55
C LEU A 138 -12.62 -3.29 -2.74
N ALA A 139 -13.18 -3.24 -3.95
CA ALA A 139 -12.49 -3.70 -5.16
C ALA A 139 -11.20 -2.89 -5.41
N VAL A 140 -11.23 -1.58 -5.20
CA VAL A 140 -10.05 -0.72 -5.31
C VAL A 140 -9.00 -1.08 -4.26
N MET A 141 -9.41 -1.29 -3.00
CA MET A 141 -8.50 -1.70 -1.92
C MET A 141 -7.87 -3.07 -2.22
N LEU A 142 -8.68 -4.05 -2.60
CA LEU A 142 -8.18 -5.38 -2.99
C LEU A 142 -7.16 -5.29 -4.12
N VAL A 143 -7.42 -4.43 -5.11
CA VAL A 143 -6.51 -4.17 -6.22
C VAL A 143 -5.18 -3.58 -5.72
N ILE A 144 -5.16 -2.70 -4.76
CA ILE A 144 -3.94 -2.10 -4.20
C ILE A 144 -3.16 -3.14 -3.39
N GLU A 145 -3.84 -3.97 -2.60
CA GLU A 145 -3.24 -4.87 -1.61
C GLU A 145 -2.82 -6.24 -2.15
N SER A 146 -3.43 -6.71 -3.25
CA SER A 146 -3.33 -8.10 -3.70
C SER A 146 -1.91 -8.61 -3.97
N ASP A 147 -0.98 -7.74 -4.34
CA ASP A 147 0.42 -8.10 -4.63
C ASP A 147 1.40 -7.69 -3.54
N LEU A 148 0.92 -6.99 -2.47
CA LEU A 148 1.78 -6.48 -1.41
C LEU A 148 2.58 -7.58 -0.71
N PRO A 149 2.03 -8.71 -0.28
CA PRO A 149 2.80 -9.71 0.46
C PRO A 149 4.02 -10.20 -0.33
N LYS A 150 3.83 -10.55 -1.60
CA LYS A 150 4.89 -11.04 -2.48
C LYS A 150 5.92 -9.95 -2.80
N ARG A 151 5.43 -8.77 -3.16
CA ARG A 151 6.28 -7.63 -3.49
C ARG A 151 7.05 -7.12 -2.28
N HIS A 152 6.42 -6.98 -1.13
CA HIS A 152 7.05 -6.50 0.09
C HIS A 152 8.12 -7.46 0.59
N LYS A 153 7.92 -8.76 0.47
CA LYS A 153 8.97 -9.75 0.76
C LYS A 153 10.23 -9.47 -0.07
N ARG A 154 10.10 -9.32 -1.37
CA ARG A 154 11.23 -9.03 -2.28
C ARG A 154 11.87 -7.67 -2.00
N MET A 155 11.05 -6.64 -1.73
CA MET A 155 11.56 -5.30 -1.39
C MET A 155 12.36 -5.33 -0.09
N ARG A 156 11.83 -6.01 0.95
CA ARG A 156 12.54 -6.19 2.22
C ARG A 156 13.89 -6.89 2.02
N GLU A 157 13.92 -7.98 1.27
CA GLU A 157 15.15 -8.70 0.95
C GLU A 157 16.17 -7.80 0.22
N ALA A 158 15.73 -7.03 -0.77
CA ALA A 158 16.59 -6.10 -1.50
C ALA A 158 17.11 -4.95 -0.61
N LEU A 159 16.28 -4.39 0.26
CA LEU A 159 16.68 -3.34 1.20
C LEU A 159 17.79 -3.80 2.13
N MET A 160 17.71 -5.02 2.64
CA MET A 160 18.72 -5.59 3.50
C MET A 160 20.01 -5.93 2.73
N THR A 161 19.86 -6.54 1.55
CA THR A 161 20.99 -7.10 0.80
C THR A 161 21.79 -6.04 0.05
N HIS A 162 21.10 -5.06 -0.55
CA HIS A 162 21.72 -4.12 -1.49
C HIS A 162 21.82 -2.70 -0.95
N TYR A 163 20.89 -2.30 -0.06
CA TYR A 163 20.81 -0.92 0.42
C TYR A 163 21.19 -0.73 1.88
N GLY A 164 21.59 -1.82 2.55
CA GLY A 164 22.14 -1.77 3.91
C GLY A 164 21.12 -1.38 5.00
N ILE A 165 19.83 -1.50 4.73
CA ILE A 165 18.78 -1.18 5.70
C ILE A 165 18.61 -2.33 6.67
N GLY A 166 18.78 -2.04 7.97
CA GLY A 166 18.64 -3.05 9.03
C GLY A 166 17.19 -3.49 9.27
N GLU A 167 17.02 -4.74 9.69
CA GLU A 167 15.72 -5.38 9.96
C GLU A 167 14.81 -4.54 10.87
N ALA A 168 15.36 -3.88 11.87
CA ALA A 168 14.61 -3.04 12.82
C ALA A 168 13.83 -1.88 12.17
N HIS A 169 14.15 -1.52 10.92
CA HIS A 169 13.50 -0.44 10.18
C HIS A 169 12.51 -0.94 9.11
N LEU A 170 12.27 -2.25 9.07
CA LEU A 170 11.47 -2.92 8.02
C LEU A 170 10.13 -3.43 8.52
N GLU A 171 9.64 -2.92 9.66
CA GLU A 171 8.37 -3.31 10.28
C GLU A 171 7.19 -3.12 9.32
N TYR A 172 7.15 -2.02 8.55
CA TYR A 172 6.16 -1.78 7.51
C TYR A 172 6.03 -2.98 6.55
N TYR A 173 7.16 -3.50 6.08
CA TYR A 173 7.18 -4.65 5.18
C TYR A 173 6.77 -5.95 5.87
N ARG A 174 7.17 -6.13 7.12
CA ARG A 174 6.83 -7.32 7.91
C ARG A 174 5.32 -7.45 8.11
N GLN A 175 4.66 -6.37 8.51
CA GLN A 175 3.21 -6.36 8.72
C GLN A 175 2.44 -6.72 7.45
N HIS A 176 2.82 -6.19 6.30
CA HIS A 176 2.17 -6.50 5.03
C HIS A 176 2.47 -7.91 4.49
N MET A 177 3.52 -8.56 4.98
CA MET A 177 3.80 -9.96 4.64
C MET A 177 2.98 -10.93 5.49
N GLU A 178 2.71 -10.58 6.75
CA GLU A 178 1.98 -11.42 7.72
C GLU A 178 0.46 -11.22 7.64
N GLY A 179 0.01 -10.01 7.32
CA GLY A 179 -1.40 -9.62 7.26
C GLY A 179 -2.14 -9.98 5.96
N GLY A 180 -1.49 -10.59 4.99
CA GLY A 180 -2.05 -10.93 3.67
C GLY A 180 -3.05 -12.09 3.67
N GLY A 181 -4.00 -12.10 4.58
CA GLY A 181 -5.11 -13.05 4.69
C GLY A 181 -6.45 -12.33 4.72
N VAL A 182 -6.92 -11.80 3.57
CA VAL A 182 -8.34 -11.49 3.37
C VAL A 182 -8.98 -12.61 2.57
#